data_1684eca25a3743dbbd34b243e8203927
#
_entry.id   1684eca25a3743dbbd34b243e8203927
#
_cell.length_a   1.000
_cell.length_b   1.000
_cell.length_c   1.000
_cell.angle_alpha   90.00
_cell.angle_beta   90.00
_cell.angle_gamma   90.00
#
_symmetry.space_group_name_H-M   'P 1'
#
loop_
_entity.id
_entity.type
_entity.pdbx_description
1 polymer ?
#
loop_
_entity_poly.entity_id
_entity_poly.type
_entity_poly.pdbx_seq_one_letter_code
_entity_poly.pdbx_strand_id
1 'polypeptide(L)'
;MISAPLQKAFMLLLRQGLWDRQEDCSALFPLDEKEWNEIHSMARKQTVQGIIYDGIRLLPTEAVPPRKVLLGWMVEVDTLERVNRQHGETLKGLQQIYAQPPSIPLLLLKGIGLAGFYSHPEHRIAGDIDLWFGNEAQTEEANQRMEKLGLPVKRGANGEASCLINRVLVEH
;
A
#
# COMPACT_ATOMS: atom_id res chain seq x y z
N MET A 1 -12.27 21.18 -12.75
CA MET A 1 -12.20 20.01 -13.68
C MET A 1 -10.74 19.90 -14.10
N ILE A 2 -10.10 18.74 -13.93
CA ILE A 2 -8.69 18.52 -14.28
C ILE A 2 -8.55 18.52 -15.81
N SER A 3 -7.53 19.19 -16.34
CA SER A 3 -7.30 19.28 -17.79
C SER A 3 -6.91 17.93 -18.39
N ALA A 4 -7.26 17.70 -19.67
CA ALA A 4 -6.92 16.46 -20.36
C ALA A 4 -5.38 16.23 -20.47
N PRO A 5 -4.52 17.24 -20.69
CA PRO A 5 -3.08 17.07 -20.65
C PRO A 5 -2.57 16.59 -19.27
N LEU A 6 -3.09 17.15 -18.19
CA LEU A 6 -2.68 16.77 -16.83
C LEU A 6 -3.10 15.34 -16.48
N GLN A 7 -4.27 14.88 -16.92
CA GLN A 7 -4.68 13.49 -16.82
C GLN A 7 -3.73 12.55 -17.56
N LYS A 8 -3.28 12.94 -18.76
CA LYS A 8 -2.30 12.15 -19.52
C LYS A 8 -0.94 12.09 -18.81
N ALA A 9 -0.48 13.21 -18.25
CA ALA A 9 0.75 13.24 -17.45
C ALA A 9 0.65 12.32 -16.22
N PHE A 10 -0.46 12.36 -15.48
CA PHE A 10 -0.73 11.46 -14.37
C PHE A 10 -0.69 9.98 -14.81
N MET A 11 -1.36 9.64 -15.90
CA MET A 11 -1.39 8.26 -16.41
C MET A 11 -0.02 7.78 -16.92
N LEU A 12 0.80 8.68 -17.48
CA LEU A 12 2.17 8.35 -17.86
C LEU A 12 3.00 8.02 -16.62
N LEU A 13 2.97 8.88 -15.60
CA LEU A 13 3.69 8.64 -14.34
C LEU A 13 3.24 7.33 -13.68
N LEU A 14 1.93 7.06 -13.65
CA LEU A 14 1.39 5.83 -13.10
C LEU A 14 1.92 4.59 -13.82
N ARG A 15 1.93 4.61 -15.17
CA ARG A 15 2.49 3.50 -15.95
C ARG A 15 3.99 3.34 -15.73
N GLN A 16 4.76 4.43 -15.77
CA GLN A 16 6.19 4.38 -15.49
C GLN A 16 6.49 3.74 -14.12
N GLY A 17 5.78 4.16 -13.08
CA GLY A 17 5.97 3.63 -11.74
C GLY A 17 5.51 2.18 -11.57
N LEU A 18 4.41 1.78 -12.24
CA LEU A 18 3.91 0.40 -12.16
C LEU A 18 4.85 -0.61 -12.82
N TRP A 19 5.44 -0.24 -13.96
CA TRP A 19 6.26 -1.16 -14.75
C TRP A 19 7.77 -0.86 -14.70
N ASP A 20 8.18 0.11 -13.88
CA ASP A 20 9.57 0.56 -13.75
C ASP A 20 10.22 0.77 -15.13
N ARG A 21 9.50 1.48 -16.00
CA ARG A 21 9.88 1.68 -17.40
C ARG A 21 9.71 3.13 -17.81
N GLN A 22 10.80 3.76 -18.25
CA GLN A 22 10.76 5.10 -18.80
C GLN A 22 9.99 5.13 -20.12
N GLU A 23 9.10 6.13 -20.25
CA GLU A 23 8.36 6.45 -21.48
C GLU A 23 8.73 7.86 -21.98
N ASP A 24 8.47 8.17 -23.25
CA ASP A 24 8.64 9.52 -23.77
C ASP A 24 7.60 10.47 -23.09
N CYS A 25 8.14 11.45 -22.40
CA CYS A 25 7.37 12.44 -21.64
C CYS A 25 7.41 13.84 -22.24
N SER A 26 8.14 14.06 -23.35
CA SER A 26 8.45 15.37 -23.92
C SER A 26 7.23 16.23 -24.28
N ALA A 27 6.12 15.59 -24.68
CA ALA A 27 4.86 16.28 -25.03
C ALA A 27 4.01 16.71 -23.81
N LEU A 28 4.35 16.24 -22.57
CA LEU A 28 3.55 16.42 -21.36
C LEU A 28 4.28 17.20 -20.26
N PHE A 29 5.58 17.28 -20.32
CA PHE A 29 6.45 17.94 -19.33
C PHE A 29 7.34 18.99 -19.98
N PRO A 30 7.84 20.00 -19.24
CA PRO A 30 7.68 20.18 -17.79
C PRO A 30 6.28 20.67 -17.37
N LEU A 31 5.91 20.40 -16.13
CA LEU A 31 4.71 20.94 -15.46
C LEU A 31 5.09 22.07 -14.50
N ASP A 32 4.16 23.01 -14.27
CA ASP A 32 4.33 24.04 -13.26
C ASP A 32 4.05 23.52 -11.83
N GLU A 33 4.32 24.33 -10.79
CA GLU A 33 4.11 23.96 -9.39
C GLU A 33 2.63 23.66 -9.09
N LYS A 34 1.70 24.38 -9.70
CA LYS A 34 0.26 24.18 -9.51
C LYS A 34 -0.18 22.84 -10.10
N GLU A 35 0.27 22.53 -11.31
CA GLU A 35 -0.02 21.27 -11.99
C GLU A 35 0.55 20.08 -11.21
N TRP A 36 1.76 20.19 -10.68
CA TRP A 36 2.35 19.17 -9.81
C TRP A 36 1.55 18.96 -8.52
N ASN A 37 1.04 20.02 -7.90
CA ASN A 37 0.18 19.92 -6.74
C ASN A 37 -1.17 19.25 -7.07
N GLU A 38 -1.69 19.47 -8.28
CA GLU A 38 -2.90 18.77 -8.77
C GLU A 38 -2.61 17.27 -8.98
N ILE A 39 -1.48 16.90 -9.59
CA ILE A 39 -1.02 15.49 -9.71
C ILE A 39 -0.92 14.85 -8.33
N HIS A 40 -0.33 15.53 -7.36
CA HIS A 40 -0.20 15.03 -5.98
C HIS A 40 -1.57 14.79 -5.34
N SER A 41 -2.48 15.76 -5.49
CA SER A 41 -3.85 15.61 -4.99
C SER A 41 -4.58 14.43 -5.63
N MET A 42 -4.39 14.20 -6.94
CA MET A 42 -4.94 13.03 -7.64
C MET A 42 -4.37 11.73 -7.07
N ALA A 43 -3.04 11.66 -6.93
CA ALA A 43 -2.35 10.48 -6.41
C ALA A 43 -2.86 10.09 -5.01
N ARG A 44 -3.05 11.07 -4.12
CA ARG A 44 -3.61 10.86 -2.78
C ARG A 44 -5.04 10.34 -2.82
N LYS A 45 -5.90 10.92 -3.68
CA LYS A 45 -7.30 10.47 -3.82
C LYS A 45 -7.42 9.05 -4.37
N GLN A 46 -6.44 8.61 -5.16
CA GLN A 46 -6.40 7.28 -5.75
C GLN A 46 -5.50 6.31 -4.97
N THR A 47 -4.90 6.74 -3.85
CA THR A 47 -4.00 5.93 -3.02
C THR A 47 -2.82 5.33 -3.79
N VAL A 48 -2.25 6.10 -4.74
CA VAL A 48 -1.14 5.67 -5.62
C VAL A 48 0.10 6.58 -5.52
N GLN A 49 0.26 7.29 -4.40
CA GLN A 49 1.34 8.27 -4.22
C GLN A 49 2.73 7.65 -4.41
N GLY A 50 2.99 6.48 -3.83
CA GLY A 50 4.26 5.79 -3.96
C GLY A 50 4.55 5.41 -5.41
N ILE A 51 3.54 4.91 -6.12
CA ILE A 51 3.67 4.50 -7.53
C ILE A 51 3.92 5.70 -8.44
N ILE A 52 3.21 6.81 -8.23
CA ILE A 52 3.47 8.05 -8.98
C ILE A 52 4.87 8.58 -8.68
N TYR A 53 5.34 8.49 -7.44
CA TYR A 53 6.70 8.88 -7.08
C TYR A 53 7.75 8.03 -7.81
N ASP A 54 7.53 6.73 -7.97
CA ASP A 54 8.39 5.87 -8.80
C ASP A 54 8.43 6.34 -10.25
N GLY A 55 7.28 6.72 -10.80
CA GLY A 55 7.22 7.33 -12.13
C GLY A 55 7.96 8.66 -12.23
N ILE A 56 7.91 9.51 -11.19
CA ILE A 56 8.67 10.77 -11.12
C ILE A 56 10.18 10.49 -11.15
N ARG A 57 10.66 9.46 -10.50
CA ARG A 57 12.09 9.09 -10.47
C ARG A 57 12.63 8.68 -11.83
N LEU A 58 11.78 8.31 -12.76
CA LEU A 58 12.15 7.95 -14.14
C LEU A 58 12.10 9.13 -15.12
N LEU A 59 11.66 10.32 -14.66
CA LEU A 59 11.66 11.52 -15.50
C LEU A 59 13.09 12.05 -15.71
N PRO A 60 13.38 12.67 -16.86
CA PRO A 60 14.61 13.42 -17.07
C PRO A 60 14.63 14.66 -16.16
N THR A 61 15.83 15.15 -15.85
CA THR A 61 16.06 16.21 -14.84
C THR A 61 15.24 17.48 -15.08
N GLU A 62 15.02 17.86 -16.33
CA GLU A 62 14.24 19.04 -16.74
C GLU A 62 12.73 18.87 -16.55
N ALA A 63 12.24 17.65 -16.36
CA ALA A 63 10.82 17.30 -16.22
C ALA A 63 10.39 17.01 -14.78
N VAL A 64 11.33 16.91 -13.84
CA VAL A 64 11.00 16.61 -12.43
C VAL A 64 10.30 17.79 -11.74
N PRO A 65 9.53 17.53 -10.66
CA PRO A 65 8.88 18.58 -9.88
C PRO A 65 9.89 19.60 -9.31
N PRO A 66 9.47 20.86 -9.07
CA PRO A 66 10.24 21.80 -8.28
C PRO A 66 10.66 21.18 -6.94
N ARG A 67 11.88 21.51 -6.47
CA ARG A 67 12.49 20.90 -5.28
C ARG A 67 11.56 20.86 -4.06
N LYS A 68 10.78 21.91 -3.83
CA LYS A 68 9.83 21.98 -2.70
C LYS A 68 8.74 20.92 -2.80
N VAL A 69 8.19 20.73 -3.99
CA VAL A 69 7.15 19.72 -4.27
C VAL A 69 7.75 18.31 -4.14
N LEU A 70 8.92 18.09 -4.72
CA LEU A 70 9.60 16.81 -4.66
C LEU A 70 9.92 16.38 -3.21
N LEU A 71 10.36 17.31 -2.35
CA LEU A 71 10.58 17.02 -0.93
C LEU A 71 9.28 16.60 -0.23
N GLY A 72 8.15 17.20 -0.57
CA GLY A 72 6.83 16.77 -0.05
C GLY A 72 6.52 15.31 -0.40
N TRP A 73 6.75 14.93 -1.65
CA TRP A 73 6.60 13.53 -2.11
C TRP A 73 7.52 12.58 -1.34
N MET A 74 8.80 12.92 -1.18
CA MET A 74 9.77 12.10 -0.48
C MET A 74 9.38 11.82 0.97
N VAL A 75 8.90 12.85 1.70
CA VAL A 75 8.43 12.69 3.10
C VAL A 75 7.20 11.78 3.17
N GLU A 76 6.28 11.91 2.23
CA GLU A 76 5.08 11.07 2.20
C GLU A 76 5.42 9.61 1.88
N VAL A 77 6.32 9.38 0.93
CA VAL A 77 6.77 8.03 0.56
C VAL A 77 7.56 7.38 1.70
N ASP A 78 8.48 8.09 2.37
CA ASP A 78 9.17 7.56 3.57
C ASP A 78 8.18 7.15 4.67
N THR A 79 7.10 7.91 4.84
CA THR A 79 6.04 7.56 5.77
C THR A 79 5.31 6.28 5.33
N LEU A 80 5.00 6.15 4.05
CA LEU A 80 4.37 4.97 3.47
C LEU A 80 5.24 3.72 3.63
N GLU A 81 6.53 3.82 3.32
CA GLU A 81 7.49 2.72 3.50
C GLU A 81 7.55 2.23 4.95
N ARG A 82 7.55 3.16 5.93
CA ARG A 82 7.53 2.80 7.35
C ARG A 82 6.25 2.07 7.74
N VAL A 83 5.10 2.52 7.24
CA VAL A 83 3.81 1.86 7.48
C VAL A 83 3.81 0.46 6.86
N ASN A 84 4.25 0.31 5.62
CA ASN A 84 4.31 -0.99 4.94
C ASN A 84 5.30 -1.95 5.58
N ARG A 85 6.43 -1.47 6.10
CA ARG A 85 7.37 -2.27 6.89
C ARG A 85 6.70 -2.82 8.15
N GLN A 86 5.93 -1.98 8.86
CA GLN A 86 5.17 -2.41 10.04
C GLN A 86 4.12 -3.48 9.71
N HIS A 87 3.43 -3.36 8.57
CA HIS A 87 2.53 -4.42 8.07
C HIS A 87 3.28 -5.73 7.83
N GLY A 88 4.46 -5.67 7.19
CA GLY A 88 5.31 -6.84 6.95
C GLY A 88 5.77 -7.52 8.24
N GLU A 89 6.18 -6.75 9.23
CA GLU A 89 6.56 -7.26 10.56
C GLU A 89 5.37 -7.90 11.29
N THR A 90 4.20 -7.26 11.22
CA THR A 90 2.97 -7.80 11.81
C THR A 90 2.58 -9.12 11.14
N LEU A 91 2.61 -9.19 9.81
CA LEU A 91 2.32 -10.42 9.07
C LEU A 91 3.29 -11.55 9.42
N LYS A 92 4.60 -11.28 9.54
CA LYS A 92 5.58 -12.28 9.99
C LYS A 92 5.27 -12.80 11.40
N GLY A 93 4.89 -11.93 12.32
CA GLY A 93 4.47 -12.32 13.66
C GLY A 93 3.24 -13.22 13.64
N LEU A 94 2.23 -12.88 12.84
CA LEU A 94 1.01 -13.69 12.65
C LEU A 94 1.34 -15.08 12.09
N GLN A 95 2.19 -15.16 11.07
CA GLN A 95 2.64 -16.43 10.52
C GLN A 95 3.31 -17.32 11.58
N GLN A 96 4.15 -16.76 12.45
CA GLN A 96 4.78 -17.49 13.56
C GLN A 96 3.76 -17.97 14.59
N ILE A 97 2.76 -17.15 14.93
CA ILE A 97 1.69 -17.50 15.87
C ILE A 97 0.86 -18.67 15.32
N TYR A 98 0.46 -18.62 14.07
CA TYR A 98 -0.40 -19.64 13.46
C TYR A 98 0.37 -20.91 13.05
N ALA A 99 1.69 -20.84 12.91
CA ALA A 99 2.54 -22.00 12.71
C ALA A 99 2.74 -22.88 13.98
N GLN A 100 2.43 -22.36 15.17
CA GLN A 100 2.52 -23.13 16.43
C GLN A 100 1.53 -24.31 16.44
N PRO A 101 1.91 -25.47 17.02
CA PRO A 101 0.99 -26.62 17.08
C PRO A 101 -0.25 -26.35 17.97
N PRO A 102 -1.43 -26.82 17.55
CA PRO A 102 -1.75 -27.29 16.20
C PRO A 102 -1.66 -26.14 15.18
N SER A 103 -0.97 -26.35 14.06
CA SER A 103 -0.80 -25.28 13.08
C SER A 103 -2.11 -24.96 12.38
N ILE A 104 -2.36 -23.65 12.17
CA ILE A 104 -3.52 -23.15 11.44
C ILE A 104 -3.02 -22.64 10.08
N PRO A 105 -3.34 -23.29 8.95
CA PRO A 105 -2.95 -22.79 7.64
C PRO A 105 -3.70 -21.48 7.36
N LEU A 106 -2.99 -20.50 6.84
CA LEU A 106 -3.55 -19.20 6.49
C LEU A 106 -3.26 -18.84 5.03
N LEU A 107 -4.17 -18.13 4.41
CA LEU A 107 -4.01 -17.50 3.10
C LEU A 107 -4.14 -15.99 3.25
N LEU A 108 -3.15 -15.26 2.74
CA LEU A 108 -3.20 -13.81 2.63
C LEU A 108 -3.96 -13.42 1.37
N LEU A 109 -5.11 -12.73 1.50
CA LEU A 109 -6.03 -12.52 0.38
C LEU A 109 -5.65 -11.33 -0.51
N LYS A 110 -5.35 -10.19 0.07
CA LYS A 110 -5.13 -8.91 -0.66
C LYS A 110 -4.06 -8.07 0.03
N GLY A 111 -4.10 -6.76 -0.18
CA GLY A 111 -3.25 -5.82 0.54
C GLY A 111 -1.76 -6.06 0.30
N ILE A 112 -1.03 -6.31 1.37
CA ILE A 112 0.43 -6.52 1.34
C ILE A 112 0.83 -7.75 0.50
N GLY A 113 -0.04 -8.76 0.36
CA GLY A 113 0.23 -9.93 -0.48
C GLY A 113 0.38 -9.56 -1.96
N LEU A 114 -0.41 -8.60 -2.44
CA LEU A 114 -0.32 -8.12 -3.81
C LEU A 114 0.87 -7.17 -4.02
N ALA A 115 1.41 -6.57 -2.96
CA ALA A 115 2.55 -5.66 -3.09
C ALA A 115 3.78 -6.32 -3.72
N GLY A 116 3.97 -7.63 -3.49
CA GLY A 116 5.08 -8.39 -4.09
C GLY A 116 5.09 -8.46 -5.62
N PHE A 117 4.00 -8.06 -6.29
CA PHE A 117 3.94 -7.95 -7.76
C PHE A 117 4.33 -6.58 -8.30
N TYR A 118 4.57 -5.60 -7.43
CA TYR A 118 5.01 -4.26 -7.81
C TYR A 118 6.53 -4.17 -7.80
N SER A 119 7.10 -3.33 -8.67
CA SER A 119 8.56 -3.10 -8.74
C SER A 119 9.13 -2.59 -7.41
N HIS A 120 8.34 -1.77 -6.70
CA HIS A 120 8.63 -1.28 -5.36
C HIS A 120 7.48 -1.67 -4.41
N PRO A 121 7.51 -2.86 -3.80
CA PRO A 121 6.44 -3.39 -2.95
C PRO A 121 6.02 -2.44 -1.82
N GLU A 122 7.00 -1.74 -1.24
CA GLU A 122 6.84 -0.79 -0.15
C GLU A 122 6.12 0.50 -0.55
N HIS A 123 5.96 0.76 -1.85
CA HIS A 123 5.26 1.94 -2.38
C HIS A 123 3.79 1.70 -2.69
N ARG A 124 3.33 0.44 -2.61
CA ARG A 124 1.90 0.14 -2.68
C ARG A 124 1.25 0.36 -1.32
N ILE A 125 0.23 1.23 -1.24
CA ILE A 125 -0.50 1.44 0.01
C ILE A 125 -1.25 0.16 0.39
N ALA A 126 -0.94 -0.39 1.58
CA ALA A 126 -1.69 -1.43 2.25
C ALA A 126 -2.52 -0.80 3.38
N GLY A 127 -3.80 -1.17 3.49
CA GLY A 127 -4.70 -0.68 4.54
C GLY A 127 -4.79 -1.63 5.72
N ASP A 128 -4.99 -2.89 5.44
CA ASP A 128 -5.28 -3.98 6.37
C ASP A 128 -4.53 -5.26 5.98
N ILE A 129 -4.55 -6.23 6.87
CA ILE A 129 -4.08 -7.58 6.60
C ILE A 129 -5.30 -8.50 6.64
N ASP A 130 -5.71 -9.00 5.48
CA ASP A 130 -6.84 -9.92 5.34
C ASP A 130 -6.34 -11.36 5.29
N LEU A 131 -6.79 -12.16 6.24
CA LEU A 131 -6.42 -13.56 6.36
C LEU A 131 -7.63 -14.46 6.17
N TRP A 132 -7.43 -15.56 5.50
CA TRP A 132 -8.41 -16.62 5.37
C TRP A 132 -7.85 -17.94 5.89
N PHE A 133 -8.62 -18.69 6.69
CA PHE A 133 -8.19 -19.89 7.39
C PHE A 133 -8.86 -21.17 6.88
N GLY A 134 -9.52 -21.13 5.73
CA GLY A 134 -10.10 -22.30 5.07
C GLY A 134 -11.51 -22.67 5.51
N ASN A 135 -11.86 -22.54 6.80
CA ASN A 135 -13.21 -22.79 7.33
C ASN A 135 -13.46 -22.07 8.65
N GLU A 136 -14.73 -22.00 9.05
CA GLU A 136 -15.16 -21.30 10.26
C GLU A 136 -14.51 -21.83 11.55
N ALA A 137 -14.28 -23.14 11.67
CA ALA A 137 -13.67 -23.73 12.86
C ALA A 137 -12.21 -23.27 13.01
N GLN A 138 -11.45 -23.19 11.93
CA GLN A 138 -10.09 -22.69 11.92
C GLN A 138 -10.04 -21.18 12.17
N THR A 139 -11.00 -20.42 11.63
CA THR A 139 -11.15 -18.98 11.91
C THR A 139 -11.42 -18.75 13.40
N GLU A 140 -12.34 -19.51 14.00
CA GLU A 140 -12.62 -19.36 15.44
C GLU A 140 -11.42 -19.80 16.31
N GLU A 141 -10.70 -20.85 15.93
CA GLU A 141 -9.45 -21.23 16.62
C GLU A 141 -8.40 -20.12 16.52
N ALA A 142 -8.26 -19.48 15.35
CA ALA A 142 -7.36 -18.34 15.14
C ALA A 142 -7.74 -17.17 16.05
N ASN A 143 -9.04 -16.82 16.12
CA ASN A 143 -9.56 -15.78 16.98
C ASN A 143 -9.26 -16.05 18.47
N GLN A 144 -9.55 -17.27 18.94
CA GLN A 144 -9.25 -17.68 20.33
C GLN A 144 -7.76 -17.63 20.64
N ARG A 145 -6.90 -17.93 19.68
CA ARG A 145 -5.45 -17.85 19.84
C ARG A 145 -4.99 -16.39 20.04
N MET A 146 -5.57 -15.46 19.28
CA MET A 146 -5.30 -14.03 19.47
C MET A 146 -5.80 -13.54 20.84
N GLU A 147 -6.99 -13.94 21.25
CA GLU A 147 -7.54 -13.59 22.57
C GLU A 147 -6.67 -14.12 23.73
N LYS A 148 -6.15 -15.35 23.63
CA LYS A 148 -5.22 -15.93 24.60
C LYS A 148 -3.88 -15.16 24.70
N LEU A 149 -3.49 -14.48 23.64
CA LEU A 149 -2.33 -13.58 23.62
C LEU A 149 -2.65 -12.17 24.15
N GLY A 150 -3.87 -11.94 24.62
CA GLY A 150 -4.30 -10.65 25.15
C GLY A 150 -4.67 -9.63 24.08
N LEU A 151 -4.87 -10.07 22.84
CA LEU A 151 -5.30 -9.21 21.74
C LEU A 151 -6.83 -9.29 21.61
N PRO A 152 -7.56 -8.18 21.83
CA PRO A 152 -9.03 -8.19 21.77
C PRO A 152 -9.50 -8.39 20.31
N VAL A 153 -10.29 -9.43 20.08
CA VAL A 153 -10.91 -9.73 18.80
C VAL A 153 -12.32 -9.15 18.79
N LYS A 154 -12.63 -8.29 17.83
CA LYS A 154 -13.97 -7.78 17.56
C LYS A 154 -14.65 -8.68 16.54
N ARG A 155 -15.84 -9.20 16.88
CA ARG A 155 -16.64 -10.03 15.97
C ARG A 155 -17.78 -9.20 15.38
N GLY A 156 -17.87 -9.18 14.05
CA GLY A 156 -18.97 -8.57 13.31
C GLY A 156 -20.19 -9.48 13.19
N ALA A 157 -21.33 -8.91 12.86
CA ALA A 157 -22.60 -9.65 12.71
C ALA A 157 -22.61 -10.61 11.50
N ASN A 158 -21.73 -10.40 10.54
CA ASN A 158 -21.57 -11.18 9.30
C ASN A 158 -20.55 -12.33 9.42
N GLY A 159 -20.02 -12.58 10.61
CA GLY A 159 -19.00 -13.62 10.87
C GLY A 159 -17.56 -13.16 10.66
N GLU A 160 -17.34 -11.92 10.23
CA GLU A 160 -16.01 -11.33 10.17
C GLU A 160 -15.48 -11.06 11.58
N ALA A 161 -14.19 -11.26 11.76
CA ALA A 161 -13.49 -10.92 12.98
C ALA A 161 -12.32 -9.99 12.69
N SER A 162 -12.00 -9.09 13.61
CA SER A 162 -10.87 -8.18 13.45
C SER A 162 -10.15 -7.92 14.76
N CYS A 163 -8.85 -7.70 14.68
CA CYS A 163 -8.03 -7.25 15.81
C CYS A 163 -7.02 -6.18 15.36
N LEU A 164 -6.58 -5.36 16.29
CA LEU A 164 -5.58 -4.32 16.03
C LEU A 164 -4.23 -4.77 16.63
N ILE A 165 -3.22 -4.96 15.79
CA ILE A 165 -1.88 -5.38 16.19
C ILE A 165 -0.88 -4.33 15.71
N ASN A 166 -0.13 -3.72 16.62
CA ASN A 166 0.84 -2.67 16.27
C ASN A 166 0.23 -1.55 15.38
N ARG A 167 -1.01 -1.17 15.61
CA ARG A 167 -1.78 -0.21 14.80
C ARG A 167 -2.14 -0.71 13.38
N VAL A 168 -1.91 -1.97 13.07
CA VAL A 168 -2.34 -2.61 11.83
C VAL A 168 -3.65 -3.33 12.08
N LEU A 169 -4.66 -3.06 11.27
CA LEU A 169 -5.91 -3.82 11.29
C LEU A 169 -5.67 -5.18 10.65
N VAL A 170 -6.06 -6.22 11.35
CA VAL A 170 -6.03 -7.61 10.87
C VAL A 170 -7.45 -8.13 10.83
N GLU A 171 -7.90 -8.63 9.70
CA GLU A 171 -9.24 -9.18 9.48
C GLU A 171 -9.15 -10.67 9.17
N HIS A 172 -10.10 -11.41 9.78
CA HIS A 172 -10.22 -12.87 9.64
C HIS A 172 -11.53 -13.27 9.00
#